data_6ed279b91b22261d374d3100503593d3
#
_entry.id   6ed279b91b22261d374d3100503593d3
#
_cell.length_a   1.000
_cell.length_b   1.000
_cell.length_c   1.000
_cell.angle_alpha   90.00
_cell.angle_beta   90.00
_cell.angle_gamma   90.00
#
_symmetry.space_group_name_H-M   'P 1'
#
loop_
_entity.id
_entity.type
_entity.pdbx_description
1 polymer ?
#
loop_
_entity_poly.entity_id
_entity_poly.type
_entity_poly.pdbx_seq_one_letter_code
_entity_poly.pdbx_strand_id
1 'polypeptide(L)'
;MRKRNIAVLLLTVLLLAGLTGCARRGDTSGVEIVVGASEQFSDEDIRGAMDVAMRAFHRGHSGCAMVRLAYNEAYRTCWLAGAGAQDDGNTIVLLASVYARDPGRRSGLTAGETYTDWPIVLERSGSGWHVVRRGY
;
A
#
# COMPACT_ATOMS: atom_id res chain seq x y z
N MET A 1 -30.61 39.26 -21.92
CA MET A 1 -30.26 37.89 -22.35
C MET A 1 -28.82 37.46 -21.99
N ARG A 2 -27.82 38.29 -22.18
CA ARG A 2 -26.40 37.94 -21.83
C ARG A 2 -26.18 37.56 -20.34
N LYS A 3 -26.80 38.23 -19.39
CA LYS A 3 -26.64 37.97 -17.94
C LYS A 3 -27.23 36.65 -17.50
N ARG A 4 -28.30 36.16 -18.13
CA ARG A 4 -28.93 34.87 -17.80
C ARG A 4 -28.06 33.68 -18.26
N ASN A 5 -27.39 33.81 -19.40
CA ASN A 5 -26.53 32.74 -19.93
C ASN A 5 -25.23 32.59 -19.11
N ILE A 6 -24.71 33.70 -18.54
CA ILE A 6 -23.53 33.67 -17.66
C ILE A 6 -23.86 32.97 -16.33
N ALA A 7 -25.05 33.24 -15.78
CA ALA A 7 -25.46 32.61 -14.52
C ALA A 7 -25.68 31.09 -14.69
N VAL A 8 -26.24 30.64 -15.81
CA VAL A 8 -26.42 29.22 -16.14
C VAL A 8 -25.07 28.54 -16.38
N LEU A 9 -24.13 29.24 -17.05
CA LEU A 9 -22.80 28.69 -17.29
C LEU A 9 -21.99 28.53 -15.98
N LEU A 10 -22.08 29.52 -15.07
CA LEU A 10 -21.45 29.48 -13.75
C LEU A 10 -22.05 28.35 -12.88
N LEU A 11 -23.37 28.12 -12.95
CA LEU A 11 -24.02 27.05 -12.19
C LEU A 11 -23.61 25.66 -12.69
N THR A 12 -23.45 25.49 -14.03
CA THR A 12 -22.98 24.22 -14.60
C THR A 12 -21.52 23.94 -14.27
N VAL A 13 -20.67 24.96 -14.23
CA VAL A 13 -19.26 24.79 -13.82
C VAL A 13 -19.14 24.43 -12.34
N LEU A 14 -19.98 25.00 -11.46
CA LEU A 14 -20.01 24.63 -10.05
C LEU A 14 -20.51 23.20 -9.80
N LEU A 15 -21.47 22.73 -10.61
CA LEU A 15 -21.97 21.35 -10.52
C LEU A 15 -20.94 20.30 -11.00
N LEU A 16 -20.11 20.66 -11.98
CA LEU A 16 -19.02 19.78 -12.45
C LEU A 16 -17.84 19.71 -11.46
N ALA A 17 -17.59 20.74 -10.68
CA ALA A 17 -16.56 20.75 -9.64
C ALA A 17 -16.93 19.89 -8.41
N GLY A 18 -18.21 19.57 -8.20
CA GLY A 18 -18.69 18.73 -7.10
C GLY A 18 -18.60 17.21 -7.35
N LEU A 19 -18.23 16.78 -8.56
CA LEU A 19 -18.16 15.37 -8.94
C LEU A 19 -16.75 14.78 -8.95
N THR A 20 -15.74 15.52 -8.51
CA THR A 20 -14.46 14.91 -8.11
C THR A 20 -14.68 14.20 -6.78
N GLY A 21 -15.38 13.07 -6.81
CA GLY A 21 -15.39 12.12 -5.70
C GLY A 21 -13.92 11.82 -5.39
N CYS A 22 -13.45 12.21 -4.21
CA CYS A 22 -12.15 11.79 -3.71
C CYS A 22 -12.15 10.27 -3.75
N ALA A 23 -11.50 9.68 -4.75
CA ALA A 23 -11.27 8.25 -4.78
C ALA A 23 -10.57 7.93 -3.46
N ARG A 24 -11.28 7.23 -2.55
CA ARG A 24 -10.72 6.83 -1.27
C ARG A 24 -9.49 5.99 -1.57
N ARG A 25 -8.34 6.45 -1.14
CA ARG A 25 -7.05 5.77 -1.30
C ARG A 25 -6.64 5.16 0.03
N GLY A 26 -5.73 4.20 0.01
CA GLY A 26 -5.09 3.70 1.21
C GLY A 26 -4.28 4.81 1.88
N ASP A 27 -4.34 4.89 3.20
CA ASP A 27 -3.62 5.89 4.00
C ASP A 27 -2.29 5.33 4.47
N THR A 28 -1.20 5.98 4.12
CA THR A 28 0.17 5.64 4.56
C THR A 28 0.83 6.79 5.32
N SER A 29 0.09 7.86 5.64
CA SER A 29 0.64 9.09 6.22
C SER A 29 1.20 8.93 7.64
N GLY A 30 0.65 8.00 8.42
CA GLY A 30 1.05 7.73 9.80
C GLY A 30 1.79 6.41 9.99
N VAL A 31 2.35 5.83 8.93
CA VAL A 31 3.00 4.52 9.00
C VAL A 31 4.29 4.58 9.81
N GLU A 32 4.44 3.65 10.77
CA GLU A 32 5.70 3.37 11.45
C GLU A 32 6.58 2.50 10.56
N ILE A 33 7.78 2.97 10.24
CA ILE A 33 8.76 2.24 9.43
C ILE A 33 9.79 1.59 10.35
N VAL A 34 9.96 0.27 10.23
CA VAL A 34 10.94 -0.51 11.01
C VAL A 34 11.85 -1.26 10.04
N VAL A 35 13.10 -0.82 9.95
CA VAL A 35 14.13 -1.50 9.14
C VAL A 35 14.97 -2.36 10.07
N GLY A 36 14.75 -3.67 10.02
CA GLY A 36 15.58 -4.65 10.71
C GLY A 36 16.93 -4.85 10.01
N ALA A 37 17.91 -5.34 10.77
CA ALA A 37 19.22 -5.70 10.21
C ALA A 37 19.07 -6.78 9.13
N SER A 38 19.89 -6.71 8.09
CA SER A 38 19.94 -7.68 7.01
C SER A 38 21.38 -7.91 6.56
N GLU A 39 21.70 -9.16 6.26
CA GLU A 39 22.93 -9.54 5.58
C GLU A 39 22.76 -9.57 4.05
N GLN A 40 21.50 -9.61 3.59
CA GLN A 40 21.13 -9.74 2.18
C GLN A 40 20.91 -8.39 1.48
N PHE A 41 20.36 -7.41 2.21
CA PHE A 41 19.94 -6.14 1.63
C PHE A 41 20.51 -4.97 2.41
N SER A 42 20.89 -3.92 1.69
CA SER A 42 21.22 -2.64 2.30
C SER A 42 19.95 -1.96 2.85
N ASP A 43 20.11 -1.04 3.79
CA ASP A 43 19.02 -0.20 4.29
C ASP A 43 18.32 0.57 3.16
N GLU A 44 19.09 0.98 2.15
CA GLU A 44 18.56 1.67 0.97
C GLU A 44 17.65 0.74 0.13
N ASP A 45 18.07 -0.50 -0.07
CA ASP A 45 17.26 -1.51 -0.77
C ASP A 45 15.95 -1.77 -0.04
N ILE A 46 16.01 -1.96 1.29
CA ILE A 46 14.83 -2.21 2.12
C ILE A 46 13.88 -1.02 2.07
N ARG A 47 14.38 0.21 2.23
CA ARG A 47 13.56 1.43 2.15
C ARG A 47 12.97 1.62 0.76
N GLY A 48 13.72 1.32 -0.29
CA GLY A 48 13.21 1.36 -1.66
C GLY A 48 12.05 0.39 -1.90
N ALA A 49 12.15 -0.83 -1.36
CA ALA A 49 11.05 -1.80 -1.39
C ALA A 49 9.83 -1.32 -0.57
N MET A 50 10.06 -0.73 0.61
CA MET A 50 9.00 -0.16 1.44
C MET A 50 8.25 0.97 0.73
N ASP A 51 8.96 1.85 0.03
CA ASP A 51 8.34 2.93 -0.75
C ASP A 51 7.44 2.37 -1.88
N VAL A 52 7.88 1.31 -2.55
CA VAL A 52 7.06 0.63 -3.56
C VAL A 52 5.82 0.00 -2.93
N ALA A 53 5.97 -0.68 -1.79
CA ALA A 53 4.88 -1.30 -1.05
C ALA A 53 3.84 -0.27 -0.60
N MET A 54 4.27 0.87 -0.05
CA MET A 54 3.39 1.95 0.38
C MET A 54 2.62 2.58 -0.78
N ARG A 55 3.29 2.82 -1.92
CA ARG A 55 2.60 3.31 -3.13
C ARG A 55 1.57 2.31 -3.66
N ALA A 56 1.89 1.02 -3.63
CA ALA A 56 0.95 -0.03 -4.04
C ALA A 56 -0.25 -0.13 -3.09
N PHE A 57 -0.01 -0.01 -1.78
CA PHE A 57 -1.07 0.04 -0.76
C PHE A 57 -1.98 1.26 -0.97
N HIS A 58 -1.40 2.43 -1.15
CA HIS A 58 -2.14 3.67 -1.39
C HIS A 58 -3.10 3.55 -2.58
N ARG A 59 -2.70 2.87 -3.66
CA ARG A 59 -3.53 2.66 -4.84
C ARG A 59 -4.59 1.58 -4.69
N GLY A 60 -4.31 0.55 -3.88
CA GLY A 60 -5.09 -0.70 -3.88
C GLY A 60 -5.94 -0.96 -2.63
N HIS A 61 -5.77 -0.19 -1.53
CA HIS A 61 -6.43 -0.48 -0.24
C HIS A 61 -7.26 0.69 0.25
N SER A 62 -8.27 1.04 -0.54
CA SER A 62 -9.22 2.11 -0.21
C SER A 62 -9.86 1.87 1.16
N GLY A 63 -9.93 2.92 1.97
CA GLY A 63 -10.55 2.88 3.29
C GLY A 63 -9.73 2.17 4.38
N CYS A 64 -8.48 1.77 4.08
CA CYS A 64 -7.55 1.19 5.02
C CYS A 64 -6.40 2.14 5.32
N ALA A 65 -5.79 2.00 6.50
CA ALA A 65 -4.56 2.69 6.87
C ALA A 65 -3.47 1.68 7.17
N MET A 66 -2.30 1.86 6.58
CA MET A 66 -1.11 1.12 6.98
C MET A 66 -0.54 1.80 8.21
N VAL A 67 -0.53 1.10 9.34
CA VAL A 67 -0.06 1.65 10.62
C VAL A 67 1.38 1.28 10.92
N ARG A 68 1.87 0.19 10.35
CA ARG A 68 3.26 -0.24 10.49
C ARG A 68 3.72 -0.98 9.24
N LEU A 69 4.98 -0.78 8.87
CA LEU A 69 5.65 -1.54 7.82
C LEU A 69 7.06 -1.89 8.28
N ALA A 70 7.36 -3.19 8.35
CA ALA A 70 8.59 -3.69 8.91
C ALA A 70 9.30 -4.66 7.98
N TYR A 71 10.62 -4.66 8.03
CA TYR A 71 11.47 -5.72 7.50
C TYR A 71 12.09 -6.52 8.63
N ASN A 72 12.05 -7.85 8.51
CA ASN A 72 12.70 -8.78 9.41
C ASN A 72 13.30 -9.94 8.62
N GLU A 73 14.62 -10.10 8.72
CA GLU A 73 15.38 -11.13 7.97
C GLU A 73 14.93 -12.54 8.31
N ALA A 74 14.74 -12.85 9.59
CA ALA A 74 14.34 -14.18 10.02
C ALA A 74 12.94 -14.56 9.50
N TYR A 75 12.01 -13.59 9.51
CA TYR A 75 10.69 -13.80 8.94
C TYR A 75 10.75 -14.05 7.42
N ARG A 76 11.53 -13.25 6.71
CA ARG A 76 11.73 -13.43 5.26
C ARG A 76 12.26 -14.84 4.95
N THR A 77 13.28 -15.29 5.67
CA THR A 77 13.87 -16.62 5.49
C THR A 77 12.85 -17.74 5.74
N CYS A 78 12.08 -17.64 6.84
CA CYS A 78 11.01 -18.59 7.14
C CYS A 78 9.91 -18.59 6.08
N TRP A 79 9.54 -17.41 5.59
CA TRP A 79 8.50 -17.27 4.56
C TRP A 79 8.94 -17.93 3.24
N LEU A 80 10.18 -17.67 2.78
CA LEU A 80 10.73 -18.29 1.56
C LEU A 80 10.78 -19.82 1.68
N ALA A 81 11.25 -20.33 2.81
CA ALA A 81 11.30 -21.78 3.08
C ALA A 81 9.90 -22.41 3.04
N GLY A 82 8.91 -21.76 3.67
CA GLY A 82 7.53 -22.22 3.68
C GLY A 82 6.86 -22.17 2.30
N ALA A 83 7.25 -21.23 1.48
CA ALA A 83 6.78 -21.09 0.09
C ALA A 83 7.49 -22.06 -0.88
N GLY A 84 8.52 -22.78 -0.44
CA GLY A 84 9.36 -23.60 -1.31
C GLY A 84 10.17 -22.79 -2.32
N ALA A 85 10.37 -21.49 -2.05
CA ALA A 85 11.10 -20.59 -2.91
C ALA A 85 12.60 -20.64 -2.59
N GLN A 86 13.43 -20.59 -3.62
CA GLN A 86 14.87 -20.41 -3.44
C GLN A 86 15.20 -18.97 -3.11
N ASP A 87 16.14 -18.77 -2.19
CA ASP A 87 16.65 -17.46 -1.87
C ASP A 87 17.70 -17.04 -2.90
N ASP A 88 17.28 -16.31 -3.90
CA ASP A 88 18.14 -15.78 -4.96
C ASP A 88 18.61 -14.34 -4.69
N GLY A 89 18.29 -13.79 -3.51
CA GLY A 89 18.59 -12.39 -3.15
C GLY A 89 17.76 -11.34 -3.88
N ASN A 90 16.74 -11.76 -4.63
CA ASN A 90 15.89 -10.86 -5.41
C ASN A 90 14.49 -10.68 -4.78
N THR A 91 14.17 -11.41 -3.72
CA THR A 91 12.87 -11.36 -3.06
C THR A 91 12.97 -10.76 -1.68
N ILE A 92 12.19 -9.73 -1.41
CA ILE A 92 12.02 -9.13 -0.09
C ILE A 92 10.60 -9.37 0.41
N VAL A 93 10.46 -9.67 1.69
CA VAL A 93 9.16 -9.86 2.35
C VAL A 93 9.04 -8.86 3.46
N LEU A 94 8.08 -7.96 3.33
CA LEU A 94 7.74 -6.96 4.32
C LEU A 94 6.53 -7.40 5.11
N LEU A 95 6.47 -6.98 6.38
CA LEU A 95 5.33 -7.20 7.27
C LEU A 95 4.60 -5.89 7.48
N ALA A 96 3.33 -5.84 7.10
CA ALA A 96 2.48 -4.69 7.35
C ALA A 96 1.50 -4.95 8.49
N SER A 97 1.16 -3.90 9.22
CA SER A 97 -0.05 -3.85 10.05
C SER A 97 -1.01 -2.87 9.42
N VAL A 98 -2.25 -3.31 9.21
CA VAL A 98 -3.26 -2.58 8.46
C VAL A 98 -4.50 -2.41 9.31
N TYR A 99 -4.93 -1.17 9.51
CA TYR A 99 -6.20 -0.85 10.14
C TYR A 99 -7.28 -0.67 9.06
N ALA A 100 -8.33 -1.46 9.13
CA ALA A 100 -9.47 -1.41 8.22
C ALA A 100 -10.50 -0.39 8.74
N ARG A 101 -10.41 0.87 8.33
CA ARG A 101 -11.33 1.93 8.77
C ARG A 101 -12.70 1.78 8.12
N ASP A 102 -12.72 1.70 6.80
CA ASP A 102 -13.93 1.52 5.97
C ASP A 102 -13.51 0.78 4.67
N PRO A 103 -13.17 -0.51 4.78
CA PRO A 103 -12.48 -1.24 3.72
C PRO A 103 -13.38 -1.60 2.51
N GLY A 104 -14.69 -1.36 2.63
CA GLY A 104 -15.66 -1.77 1.63
C GLY A 104 -16.03 -3.26 1.70
N ARG A 105 -17.20 -3.60 1.19
CA ARG A 105 -17.79 -4.95 1.31
C ARG A 105 -17.02 -6.06 0.57
N ARG A 106 -16.27 -5.71 -0.46
CA ARG A 106 -15.54 -6.67 -1.30
C ARG A 106 -14.08 -6.90 -0.87
N SER A 107 -13.62 -6.20 0.16
CA SER A 107 -12.23 -6.31 0.62
C SER A 107 -11.94 -7.61 1.37
N GLY A 108 -12.96 -8.25 1.94
CA GLY A 108 -12.80 -9.36 2.89
C GLY A 108 -12.34 -8.92 4.27
N LEU A 109 -12.16 -7.62 4.51
CA LEU A 109 -11.73 -7.06 5.78
C LEU A 109 -12.94 -6.57 6.60
N THR A 110 -12.84 -6.68 7.92
CA THR A 110 -13.85 -6.19 8.85
C THR A 110 -13.52 -4.76 9.28
N ALA A 111 -14.48 -3.85 9.15
CA ALA A 111 -14.30 -2.46 9.57
C ALA A 111 -14.03 -2.38 11.09
N GLY A 112 -13.05 -1.54 11.46
CA GLY A 112 -12.61 -1.36 12.85
C GLY A 112 -11.56 -2.34 13.32
N GLU A 113 -11.19 -3.36 12.52
CA GLU A 113 -10.18 -4.35 12.88
C GLU A 113 -8.78 -3.94 12.40
N THR A 114 -7.77 -4.41 13.14
CA THR A 114 -6.36 -4.28 12.76
C THR A 114 -5.81 -5.66 12.41
N TYR A 115 -5.26 -5.77 11.22
CA TYR A 115 -4.61 -6.96 10.71
C TYR A 115 -3.10 -6.80 10.86
N THR A 116 -2.46 -7.68 11.61
CA THR A 116 -1.01 -7.70 11.82
C THR A 116 -0.36 -8.78 10.96
N ASP A 117 0.97 -8.68 10.80
CA ASP A 117 1.78 -9.67 10.08
C ASP A 117 1.29 -9.95 8.64
N TRP A 118 0.73 -8.92 8.01
CA TRP A 118 0.29 -8.99 6.63
C TRP A 118 1.49 -8.95 5.69
N PRO A 119 1.82 -10.06 5.01
CA PRO A 119 3.00 -10.10 4.16
C PRO A 119 2.80 -9.31 2.87
N ILE A 120 3.81 -8.53 2.51
CA ILE A 120 3.94 -7.90 1.20
C ILE A 120 5.23 -8.41 0.58
N VAL A 121 5.10 -9.16 -0.50
CA VAL A 121 6.22 -9.77 -1.20
C VAL A 121 6.58 -8.94 -2.40
N LEU A 122 7.84 -8.55 -2.51
CA LEU A 122 8.37 -7.82 -3.64
C LEU A 122 9.53 -8.58 -4.26
N GLU A 123 9.61 -8.52 -5.57
CA GLU A 123 10.73 -9.04 -6.35
C GLU A 123 11.45 -7.90 -7.04
N ARG A 124 12.77 -8.05 -7.14
CA ARG A 124 13.63 -7.14 -7.90
C ARG A 124 13.68 -7.60 -9.34
N SER A 125 13.42 -6.70 -10.26
CA SER A 125 13.67 -6.87 -11.68
C SER A 125 14.40 -5.64 -12.21
N GLY A 126 14.89 -5.65 -13.45
CA GLY A 126 15.78 -4.61 -14.00
C GLY A 126 15.40 -3.16 -13.75
N SER A 127 14.14 -2.85 -13.51
CA SER A 127 13.62 -1.50 -13.21
C SER A 127 13.38 -1.23 -11.71
N GLY A 128 13.76 -2.13 -10.81
CA GLY A 128 13.62 -1.99 -9.36
C GLY A 128 12.66 -2.98 -8.72
N TRP A 129 12.07 -2.61 -7.58
CA TRP A 129 11.16 -3.45 -6.82
C TRP A 129 9.74 -3.45 -7.37
N HIS A 130 9.11 -4.62 -7.41
CA HIS A 130 7.72 -4.82 -7.84
C HIS A 130 6.97 -5.67 -6.82
N VAL A 131 5.77 -5.26 -6.43
CA VAL A 131 4.89 -6.05 -5.56
C VAL A 131 4.32 -7.22 -6.34
N VAL A 132 4.61 -8.45 -5.91
CA VAL A 132 4.12 -9.68 -6.54
C VAL A 132 3.03 -10.36 -5.74
N ARG A 133 2.96 -10.12 -4.42
CA ARG A 133 1.92 -10.69 -3.54
C ARG A 133 1.64 -9.75 -2.36
N ARG A 134 0.39 -9.71 -1.93
CA ARG A 134 -0.08 -8.98 -0.75
C ARG A 134 -1.12 -9.79 0.00
N GLY A 135 -0.98 -9.84 1.33
CA GLY A 135 -1.91 -10.55 2.20
C GLY A 135 -1.75 -12.07 2.17
N TYR A 136 -2.69 -12.73 2.81
CA TYR A 136 -2.75 -14.18 2.94
C TYR A 136 -3.38 -14.83 1.72
#